data_95af84f792d342514da4758125ce20ae
#
_entry.id   95af84f792d342514da4758125ce20ae
#
_cell.length_a   1.000
_cell.length_b   1.000
_cell.length_c   1.000
_cell.angle_alpha   90.00
_cell.angle_beta   90.00
_cell.angle_gamma   90.00
#
_symmetry.space_group_name_H-M   'P 1'
#
loop_
_entity.id
_entity.type
_entity.pdbx_description
1 polymer ?
#
loop_
_entity_poly.entity_id
_entity_poly.type
_entity_poly.pdbx_seq_one_letter_code
_entity_poly.pdbx_strand_id
1 'polypeptide(L)'
;MSFQRHKKHVISISLGSSERDAKATVVLGEQELLVERRGTDGDFAKARQLMEECDGKVDAIGLGGTDLFVYAGDTRYTFRESAKLIAKVRNTPVLDGSGLKNSLERRLIAKLAAEKIVDFKDKKVLLVCGVDRFGMAQALQEAGAKLTFGDLLFGLNVEKPLYSLESLAWWAKLLAPIVTKLPVSWLYPMGKEQQKRTPKFSKYFLENDVIAGDFHFIRKFMPESLLGKIIITNTVTESDCKMLKQAGVKLLITTTPCLNGRSFGTNVMEALLVAVKGAKSSLTAAEYIELLERYEIESSFEYLND
;
A
#
# COMPACT_ATOMS: atom_id res chain seq x y z
N MET A 1 36.70 12.58 -18.34
CA MET A 1 36.37 12.58 -16.91
C MET A 1 35.13 11.74 -16.73
N SER A 2 35.24 10.50 -16.21
CA SER A 2 34.11 9.66 -15.91
C SER A 2 33.44 10.25 -14.66
N PHE A 3 32.28 10.89 -14.83
CA PHE A 3 31.40 11.19 -13.71
C PHE A 3 31.03 9.84 -13.10
N GLN A 4 31.60 9.49 -11.97
CA GLN A 4 31.05 8.45 -11.12
C GLN A 4 29.64 8.91 -10.75
N ARG A 5 28.61 8.39 -11.44
CA ARG A 5 27.21 8.63 -11.10
C ARG A 5 27.03 8.07 -9.69
N HIS A 6 26.76 8.93 -8.74
CA HIS A 6 26.51 8.53 -7.36
C HIS A 6 25.29 7.61 -7.38
N LYS A 7 25.51 6.33 -7.05
CA LYS A 7 24.43 5.33 -6.95
C LYS A 7 23.50 5.77 -5.83
N LYS A 8 22.24 6.08 -6.18
CA LYS A 8 21.25 6.50 -5.18
C LYS A 8 20.91 5.35 -4.26
N HIS A 9 20.64 5.67 -3.00
CA HIS A 9 20.31 4.69 -1.98
C HIS A 9 18.95 5.01 -1.34
N VAL A 10 18.02 4.06 -1.43
CA VAL A 10 16.71 4.10 -0.80
C VAL A 10 16.63 2.97 0.21
N ILE A 11 16.23 3.28 1.44
CA ILE A 11 16.01 2.29 2.48
C ILE A 11 14.56 2.30 2.96
N SER A 12 13.94 1.13 3.03
CA SER A 12 12.65 0.96 3.70
C SER A 12 12.88 0.44 5.12
N ILE A 13 12.47 1.23 6.11
CA ILE A 13 12.47 0.83 7.51
C ILE A 13 11.03 0.51 7.90
N SER A 14 10.77 -0.74 8.30
CA SER A 14 9.42 -1.27 8.47
C SER A 14 9.21 -1.86 9.86
N LEU A 15 8.06 -1.57 10.48
CA LEU A 15 7.58 -2.27 11.68
C LEU A 15 7.19 -3.74 11.42
N GLY A 16 7.19 -4.17 10.15
CA GLY A 16 6.94 -5.55 9.78
C GLY A 16 8.11 -6.50 10.07
N SER A 17 7.91 -7.79 9.72
CA SER A 17 8.89 -8.85 9.98
C SER A 17 10.22 -8.62 9.27
N SER A 18 11.33 -8.87 9.99
CA SER A 18 12.70 -8.88 9.48
C SER A 18 12.98 -10.06 8.54
N GLU A 19 12.17 -11.12 8.57
CA GLU A 19 12.26 -12.25 7.63
C GLU A 19 12.05 -11.82 6.16
N ARG A 20 11.45 -10.64 5.94
CA ARG A 20 11.24 -10.04 4.62
C ARG A 20 12.36 -9.09 4.20
N ASP A 21 13.44 -9.00 4.97
CA ASP A 21 14.56 -8.10 4.68
C ASP A 21 15.24 -8.48 3.36
N ALA A 22 15.63 -7.46 2.63
CA ALA A 22 16.14 -7.63 1.29
C ALA A 22 16.96 -6.43 0.84
N LYS A 23 17.85 -6.71 -0.09
CA LYS A 23 18.65 -5.71 -0.78
C LYS A 23 18.65 -6.02 -2.27
N ALA A 24 18.36 -5.03 -3.09
CA ALA A 24 18.32 -5.18 -4.54
C ALA A 24 18.85 -3.91 -5.21
N THR A 25 19.33 -4.05 -6.42
CA THR A 25 19.60 -2.92 -7.29
C THR A 25 18.46 -2.80 -8.29
N VAL A 26 17.91 -1.60 -8.40
CA VAL A 26 16.83 -1.25 -9.34
C VAL A 26 17.37 -0.23 -10.33
N VAL A 27 17.03 -0.39 -11.61
CA VAL A 27 17.37 0.57 -12.66
C VAL A 27 16.09 1.27 -13.08
N LEU A 28 16.06 2.60 -12.95
CA LEU A 28 14.98 3.45 -13.45
C LEU A 28 15.56 4.44 -14.47
N GLY A 29 15.25 4.21 -15.74
CA GLY A 29 15.90 4.90 -16.85
C GLY A 29 17.41 4.66 -16.82
N GLU A 30 18.19 5.73 -16.75
CA GLU A 30 19.65 5.64 -16.67
C GLU A 30 20.20 5.65 -15.23
N GLN A 31 19.34 5.67 -14.20
CA GLN A 31 19.75 5.74 -12.81
C GLN A 31 19.71 4.35 -12.15
N GLU A 32 20.81 3.98 -11.55
CA GLU A 32 20.92 2.78 -10.73
C GLU A 32 20.71 3.16 -9.24
N LEU A 33 19.74 2.48 -8.59
CA LEU A 33 19.37 2.73 -7.22
C LEU A 33 19.59 1.45 -6.39
N LEU A 34 20.24 1.60 -5.25
CA LEU A 34 20.27 0.57 -4.23
C LEU A 34 19.01 0.67 -3.40
N VAL A 35 18.25 -0.41 -3.32
CA VAL A 35 17.04 -0.52 -2.51
C VAL A 35 17.27 -1.53 -1.41
N GLU A 36 17.07 -1.11 -0.17
CA GLU A 36 17.25 -1.97 1.01
C GLU A 36 15.98 -1.94 1.84
N ARG A 37 15.59 -3.09 2.41
CA ARG A 37 14.51 -3.17 3.39
C ARG A 37 15.04 -3.73 4.69
N ARG A 38 14.67 -3.08 5.80
CA ARG A 38 14.94 -3.52 7.18
C ARG A 38 13.65 -3.55 7.99
N GLY A 39 13.27 -4.75 8.42
CA GLY A 39 12.18 -4.98 9.36
C GLY A 39 12.65 -4.87 10.80
N THR A 40 11.78 -4.41 11.67
CA THR A 40 12.08 -4.26 13.10
C THR A 40 11.19 -5.11 13.99
N ASP A 41 10.38 -6.01 13.41
CA ASP A 41 9.53 -6.96 14.15
C ASP A 41 8.57 -6.30 15.16
N GLY A 42 8.14 -5.07 14.89
CA GLY A 42 7.29 -4.28 15.76
C GLY A 42 8.07 -3.43 16.79
N ASP A 43 9.38 -3.46 16.77
CA ASP A 43 10.20 -2.67 17.68
C ASP A 43 10.31 -1.20 17.20
N PHE A 44 9.55 -0.31 17.85
CA PHE A 44 9.53 1.12 17.58
C PHE A 44 10.86 1.83 17.93
N ALA A 45 11.55 1.37 18.97
CA ALA A 45 12.82 1.98 19.38
C ALA A 45 13.89 1.69 18.33
N LYS A 46 13.98 0.45 17.87
CA LYS A 46 14.89 0.03 16.80
C LYS A 46 14.56 0.74 15.48
N ALA A 47 13.27 0.86 15.12
CA ALA A 47 12.85 1.57 13.91
C ALA A 47 13.30 3.03 13.93
N ARG A 48 13.06 3.73 15.04
CA ARG A 48 13.49 5.12 15.23
C ARG A 48 15.00 5.26 15.15
N GLN A 49 15.74 4.41 15.84
CA GLN A 49 17.21 4.42 15.80
C GLN A 49 17.73 4.26 14.37
N LEU A 50 17.21 3.29 13.61
CA LEU A 50 17.61 3.08 12.22
C LEU A 50 17.31 4.29 11.34
N MET A 51 16.18 4.98 11.55
CA MET A 51 15.85 6.21 10.83
C MET A 51 16.82 7.34 11.15
N GLU A 52 17.14 7.54 12.43
CA GLU A 52 18.13 8.53 12.88
C GLU A 52 19.51 8.21 12.31
N GLU A 53 19.92 6.94 12.27
CA GLU A 53 21.21 6.49 11.70
C GLU A 53 21.31 6.69 10.19
N CYS A 54 20.19 6.60 9.46
CA CYS A 54 20.12 6.76 8.01
C CYS A 54 19.98 8.22 7.58
N ASP A 55 19.61 9.13 8.49
CA ASP A 55 19.39 10.54 8.17
C ASP A 55 20.65 11.21 7.59
N GLY A 56 20.52 11.81 6.42
CA GLY A 56 21.61 12.42 5.66
C GLY A 56 22.57 11.44 4.97
N LYS A 57 22.36 10.10 5.10
CA LYS A 57 23.24 9.08 4.50
C LYS A 57 22.58 8.34 3.34
N VAL A 58 21.29 8.47 3.18
CA VAL A 58 20.50 7.88 2.09
C VAL A 58 19.66 8.94 1.39
N ASP A 59 19.24 8.68 0.14
CA ASP A 59 18.50 9.65 -0.66
C ASP A 59 17.02 9.74 -0.25
N ALA A 60 16.44 8.65 0.22
CA ALA A 60 15.08 8.63 0.77
C ALA A 60 14.87 7.43 1.71
N ILE A 61 13.95 7.59 2.66
CA ILE A 61 13.51 6.54 3.59
C ILE A 61 12.05 6.23 3.32
N GLY A 62 11.74 4.96 3.06
CA GLY A 62 10.37 4.46 3.04
C GLY A 62 9.95 3.98 4.44
N LEU A 63 8.89 4.52 5.01
CA LEU A 63 8.29 4.03 6.26
C LEU A 63 7.31 2.91 5.94
N GLY A 64 7.51 1.73 6.51
CA GLY A 64 6.66 0.57 6.29
C GLY A 64 6.04 0.00 7.56
N GLY A 65 4.94 -0.74 7.39
CA GLY A 65 4.22 -1.38 8.50
C GLY A 65 3.36 -0.43 9.33
N THR A 66 3.29 0.83 8.94
CA THR A 66 2.39 1.87 9.46
C THR A 66 2.28 2.98 8.45
N ASP A 67 1.23 3.79 8.54
CA ASP A 67 1.10 5.02 7.78
C ASP A 67 1.47 6.23 8.65
N LEU A 68 2.00 7.29 8.04
CA LEU A 68 2.18 8.60 8.70
C LEU A 68 0.88 9.41 8.64
N PHE A 69 0.18 9.28 7.52
CA PHE A 69 -0.96 10.11 7.21
C PHE A 69 -2.15 9.27 6.79
N VAL A 70 -3.35 9.76 7.14
CA VAL A 70 -4.61 9.32 6.57
C VAL A 70 -5.42 10.54 6.16
N TYR A 71 -6.14 10.42 5.06
CA TYR A 71 -6.94 11.50 4.51
C TYR A 71 -8.42 11.23 4.73
N ALA A 72 -9.16 12.21 5.24
CA ALA A 72 -10.62 12.20 5.30
C ALA A 72 -11.16 13.38 4.49
N GLY A 73 -11.46 13.11 3.22
CA GLY A 73 -11.67 14.17 2.22
C GLY A 73 -10.36 14.94 2.01
N ASP A 74 -10.42 16.27 2.10
CA ASP A 74 -9.24 17.16 1.94
C ASP A 74 -8.43 17.33 3.23
N THR A 75 -8.89 16.75 4.35
CA THR A 75 -8.21 16.91 5.64
C THR A 75 -7.23 15.76 5.86
N ARG A 76 -5.96 16.12 6.07
CA ARG A 76 -4.89 15.20 6.42
C ARG A 76 -4.78 15.08 7.93
N TYR A 77 -4.84 13.85 8.44
CA TYR A 77 -4.58 13.49 9.83
C TYR A 77 -3.27 12.74 9.95
N THR A 78 -2.52 13.00 11.02
CA THR A 78 -1.21 12.39 11.27
C THR A 78 -1.31 11.37 12.39
N PHE A 79 -0.84 10.15 12.16
CA PHE A 79 -0.71 9.13 13.19
C PHE A 79 0.36 9.53 14.19
N ARG A 80 -0.09 9.79 15.43
CA ARG A 80 0.76 10.35 16.48
C ARG A 80 1.98 9.48 16.80
N GLU A 81 1.80 8.18 16.81
CA GLU A 81 2.88 7.24 17.14
C GLU A 81 3.88 7.11 15.99
N SER A 82 3.39 7.03 14.75
CA SER A 82 4.23 7.01 13.55
C SER A 82 5.04 8.31 13.39
N ALA A 83 4.44 9.47 13.70
CA ALA A 83 5.16 10.74 13.68
C ALA A 83 6.35 10.78 14.66
N LYS A 84 6.29 10.04 15.78
CA LYS A 84 7.42 9.94 16.72
C LYS A 84 8.60 9.17 16.15
N LEU A 85 8.36 8.25 15.20
CA LEU A 85 9.45 7.50 14.55
C LEU A 85 10.37 8.42 13.78
N ILE A 86 9.80 9.44 13.13
CA ILE A 86 10.53 10.33 12.22
C ILE A 86 10.88 11.69 12.86
N ALA A 87 10.54 11.89 14.13
CA ALA A 87 10.62 13.20 14.78
C ALA A 87 12.02 13.85 14.78
N LYS A 88 13.08 13.05 14.67
CA LYS A 88 14.47 13.53 14.64
C LYS A 88 15.12 13.46 13.25
N VAL A 89 14.46 12.90 12.26
CA VAL A 89 14.95 12.89 10.87
C VAL A 89 14.78 14.30 10.27
N ARG A 90 15.85 14.88 9.72
CA ARG A 90 15.88 16.27 9.26
C ARG A 90 16.33 16.44 7.81
N ASN A 91 17.21 15.56 7.34
CA ASN A 91 17.94 15.74 6.09
C ASN A 91 17.41 14.85 4.97
N THR A 92 16.84 13.70 5.33
CA THR A 92 16.36 12.69 4.39
C THR A 92 14.83 12.68 4.35
N PRO A 93 14.18 12.72 3.17
CA PRO A 93 12.73 12.60 3.06
C PRO A 93 12.25 11.22 3.53
N VAL A 94 11.18 11.21 4.33
CA VAL A 94 10.53 9.97 4.80
C VAL A 94 9.14 9.87 4.16
N LEU A 95 8.87 8.75 3.48
CA LEU A 95 7.69 8.50 2.68
C LEU A 95 6.98 7.24 3.17
N ASP A 96 5.67 7.31 3.38
CA ASP A 96 4.85 6.18 3.84
C ASP A 96 4.04 5.51 2.71
N GLY A 97 4.14 6.04 1.51
CA GLY A 97 3.38 5.57 0.35
C GLY A 97 2.09 6.35 0.09
N SER A 98 1.62 7.15 1.06
CA SER A 98 0.33 7.84 0.96
C SER A 98 0.25 8.85 -0.19
N GLY A 99 1.35 9.53 -0.51
CA GLY A 99 1.41 10.49 -1.62
C GLY A 99 1.27 9.81 -2.99
N LEU A 100 1.87 8.63 -3.15
CA LEU A 100 1.83 7.88 -4.40
C LEU A 100 0.53 7.07 -4.57
N LYS A 101 -0.01 6.50 -3.49
CA LYS A 101 -1.20 5.62 -3.52
C LYS A 101 -2.34 6.20 -4.35
N ASN A 102 -2.70 7.45 -4.09
CA ASN A 102 -3.84 8.08 -4.75
C ASN A 102 -3.69 8.16 -6.28
N SER A 103 -2.50 8.50 -6.77
CA SER A 103 -2.21 8.60 -8.22
C SER A 103 -2.09 7.23 -8.87
N LEU A 104 -1.31 6.33 -8.26
CA LEU A 104 -1.02 5.01 -8.79
C LEU A 104 -2.28 4.14 -8.89
N GLU A 105 -3.11 4.14 -7.84
CA GLU A 105 -4.29 3.29 -7.77
C GLU A 105 -5.41 3.77 -8.69
N ARG A 106 -5.60 5.09 -8.84
CA ARG A 106 -6.54 5.65 -9.83
C ARG A 106 -6.16 5.26 -11.25
N ARG A 107 -4.87 5.43 -11.59
CA ARG A 107 -4.34 5.07 -12.91
C ARG A 107 -4.55 3.58 -13.19
N LEU A 108 -4.30 2.72 -12.21
CA LEU A 108 -4.53 1.28 -12.35
C LEU A 108 -6.00 0.96 -12.68
N ILE A 109 -6.94 1.45 -11.87
CA ILE A 109 -8.37 1.15 -12.09
C ILE A 109 -8.83 1.66 -13.45
N ALA A 110 -8.44 2.88 -13.84
CA ALA A 110 -8.74 3.43 -15.15
C ALA A 110 -8.18 2.56 -16.29
N LYS A 111 -6.94 2.08 -16.18
CA LYS A 111 -6.31 1.19 -17.16
C LYS A 111 -7.04 -0.15 -17.25
N LEU A 112 -7.33 -0.80 -16.11
CA LEU A 112 -8.03 -2.08 -16.08
C LEU A 112 -9.40 -2.01 -16.77
N ALA A 113 -10.12 -0.91 -16.57
CA ALA A 113 -11.41 -0.67 -17.21
C ALA A 113 -11.26 -0.38 -18.71
N ALA A 114 -10.33 0.50 -19.12
CA ALA A 114 -10.12 0.89 -20.51
C ALA A 114 -9.65 -0.29 -21.38
N GLU A 115 -8.74 -1.12 -20.87
CA GLU A 115 -8.21 -2.31 -21.55
C GLU A 115 -9.14 -3.53 -21.42
N LYS A 116 -10.27 -3.39 -20.72
CA LYS A 116 -11.25 -4.47 -20.49
C LYS A 116 -10.65 -5.71 -19.79
N ILE A 117 -9.59 -5.53 -19.01
CA ILE A 117 -9.02 -6.59 -18.17
C ILE A 117 -10.02 -6.94 -17.07
N VAL A 118 -10.66 -5.91 -16.49
CA VAL A 118 -11.77 -6.05 -15.54
C VAL A 118 -12.89 -5.11 -15.97
N ASP A 119 -14.05 -5.67 -16.31
CA ASP A 119 -15.26 -4.88 -16.46
C ASP A 119 -15.87 -4.63 -15.08
N PHE A 120 -15.76 -3.40 -14.59
CA PHE A 120 -16.24 -3.01 -13.27
C PHE A 120 -17.74 -2.66 -13.25
N LYS A 121 -18.36 -2.47 -14.41
CA LYS A 121 -19.77 -2.08 -14.47
C LYS A 121 -20.64 -3.11 -13.74
N ASP A 122 -21.39 -2.63 -12.76
CA ASP A 122 -22.26 -3.44 -11.88
C ASP A 122 -21.55 -4.52 -11.03
N LYS A 123 -20.23 -4.68 -11.12
CA LYS A 123 -19.50 -5.61 -10.25
C LYS A 123 -19.54 -5.16 -8.80
N LYS A 124 -19.71 -6.12 -7.92
CA LYS A 124 -19.62 -5.91 -6.48
C LYS A 124 -18.15 -5.93 -6.06
N VAL A 125 -17.71 -4.86 -5.42
CA VAL A 125 -16.31 -4.71 -4.97
C VAL A 125 -16.26 -4.48 -3.47
N LEU A 126 -15.59 -5.38 -2.74
CA LEU A 126 -15.22 -5.17 -1.34
C LEU A 126 -13.90 -4.42 -1.28
N LEU A 127 -13.90 -3.20 -0.78
CA LEU A 127 -12.69 -2.45 -0.46
C LEU A 127 -12.44 -2.55 1.05
N VAL A 128 -11.42 -3.35 1.44
CA VAL A 128 -11.18 -3.70 2.85
C VAL A 128 -10.73 -2.53 3.71
N CYS A 129 -10.15 -1.48 3.10
CA CYS A 129 -9.70 -0.25 3.75
C CYS A 129 -9.85 0.93 2.77
N GLY A 130 -11.05 1.49 2.68
CA GLY A 130 -11.39 2.53 1.71
C GLY A 130 -10.84 3.91 2.09
N VAL A 131 -10.75 4.23 3.38
CA VAL A 131 -10.22 5.52 3.85
C VAL A 131 -8.78 5.73 3.43
N ASP A 132 -7.92 4.72 3.60
CA ASP A 132 -6.52 4.75 3.17
C ASP A 132 -6.34 4.70 1.64
N ARG A 133 -7.38 4.29 0.91
CA ARG A 133 -7.39 4.11 -0.55
C ARG A 133 -8.55 4.83 -1.22
N PHE A 134 -8.80 6.05 -0.76
CA PHE A 134 -9.94 6.84 -1.21
C PHE A 134 -9.90 7.10 -2.73
N GLY A 135 -8.71 7.28 -3.29
CA GLY A 135 -8.53 7.41 -4.73
C GLY A 135 -8.94 6.16 -5.52
N MET A 136 -8.61 4.96 -5.02
CA MET A 136 -9.08 3.70 -5.61
C MET A 136 -10.61 3.60 -5.52
N ALA A 137 -11.19 3.96 -4.37
CA ALA A 137 -12.63 3.95 -4.16
C ALA A 137 -13.36 4.84 -5.17
N GLN A 138 -12.87 6.06 -5.40
CA GLN A 138 -13.44 6.98 -6.38
C GLN A 138 -13.31 6.43 -7.81
N ALA A 139 -12.15 5.93 -8.19
CA ALA A 139 -11.94 5.37 -9.52
C ALA A 139 -12.82 4.14 -9.79
N LEU A 140 -13.01 3.26 -8.80
CA LEU A 140 -13.92 2.12 -8.89
C LEU A 140 -15.38 2.56 -9.05
N GLN A 141 -15.81 3.60 -8.31
CA GLN A 141 -17.15 4.17 -8.47
C GLN A 141 -17.35 4.79 -9.86
N GLU A 142 -16.37 5.53 -10.36
CA GLU A 142 -16.35 6.12 -11.70
C GLU A 142 -16.41 5.04 -12.79
N ALA A 143 -15.80 3.87 -12.55
CA ALA A 143 -15.86 2.71 -13.43
C ALA A 143 -17.18 1.92 -13.32
N GLY A 144 -18.13 2.35 -12.49
CA GLY A 144 -19.48 1.77 -12.35
C GLY A 144 -19.57 0.61 -11.36
N ALA A 145 -18.61 0.40 -10.49
CA ALA A 145 -18.63 -0.65 -9.48
C ALA A 145 -19.63 -0.35 -8.34
N LYS A 146 -20.20 -1.42 -7.77
CA LYS A 146 -21.01 -1.37 -6.53
C LYS A 146 -20.10 -1.64 -5.35
N LEU A 147 -19.81 -0.59 -4.55
CA LEU A 147 -18.81 -0.64 -3.50
C LEU A 147 -19.38 -1.09 -2.16
N THR A 148 -18.62 -1.91 -1.47
CA THR A 148 -18.77 -2.24 -0.05
C THR A 148 -17.47 -1.89 0.65
N PHE A 149 -17.51 -0.99 1.62
CA PHE A 149 -16.34 -0.56 2.39
C PHE A 149 -16.26 -1.32 3.70
N GLY A 150 -15.08 -1.91 3.94
CA GLY A 150 -14.78 -2.75 5.10
C GLY A 150 -14.08 -2.03 6.25
N ASP A 151 -13.98 -0.70 6.23
CA ASP A 151 -13.21 0.07 7.21
C ASP A 151 -13.64 -0.17 8.65
N LEU A 152 -14.94 -0.15 8.92
CA LEU A 152 -15.48 -0.44 10.25
C LEU A 152 -15.41 -1.93 10.60
N LEU A 153 -15.58 -2.82 9.58
CA LEU A 153 -15.49 -4.26 9.75
C LEU A 153 -14.08 -4.68 10.17
N PHE A 154 -13.10 -4.36 9.35
CA PHE A 154 -11.73 -4.88 9.46
C PHE A 154 -10.82 -4.00 10.30
N GLY A 155 -11.05 -2.68 10.29
CA GLY A 155 -10.27 -1.73 11.08
C GLY A 155 -10.72 -1.64 12.54
N LEU A 156 -12.03 -1.62 12.78
CA LEU A 156 -12.60 -1.42 14.13
C LEU A 156 -13.34 -2.64 14.67
N ASN A 157 -13.44 -3.73 13.90
CA ASN A 157 -14.15 -4.93 14.26
C ASN A 157 -15.65 -4.71 14.56
N VAL A 158 -16.27 -3.77 13.86
CA VAL A 158 -17.70 -3.44 13.95
C VAL A 158 -18.41 -3.93 12.71
N GLU A 159 -19.41 -4.81 12.84
CA GLU A 159 -20.14 -5.37 11.70
C GLU A 159 -21.12 -4.35 11.09
N LYS A 160 -20.57 -3.32 10.49
CA LYS A 160 -21.28 -2.26 9.79
C LYS A 160 -20.55 -1.89 8.51
N PRO A 161 -20.89 -2.52 7.36
CA PRO A 161 -20.34 -2.10 6.07
C PRO A 161 -20.87 -0.72 5.67
N LEU A 162 -20.09 0.01 4.89
CA LEU A 162 -20.51 1.27 4.28
C LEU A 162 -20.65 1.04 2.77
N TYR A 163 -21.56 1.77 2.11
CA TYR A 163 -21.90 1.52 0.70
C TYR A 163 -21.76 2.75 -0.19
N SER A 164 -21.36 3.88 0.35
CA SER A 164 -21.13 5.10 -0.44
C SER A 164 -19.88 5.85 0.02
N LEU A 165 -19.28 6.61 -0.92
CA LEU A 165 -18.14 7.47 -0.63
C LEU A 165 -18.46 8.55 0.40
N GLU A 166 -19.69 9.07 0.37
CA GLU A 166 -20.16 10.09 1.33
C GLU A 166 -20.18 9.50 2.75
N SER A 167 -20.71 8.28 2.90
CA SER A 167 -20.75 7.60 4.21
C SER A 167 -19.33 7.27 4.68
N LEU A 168 -18.45 6.82 3.80
CA LEU A 168 -17.04 6.59 4.10
C LEU A 168 -16.35 7.87 4.56
N ALA A 169 -16.50 8.97 3.81
CA ALA A 169 -15.91 10.26 4.15
C ALA A 169 -16.44 10.82 5.48
N TRP A 170 -17.73 10.65 5.75
CA TRP A 170 -18.35 11.09 7.00
C TRP A 170 -17.76 10.32 8.20
N TRP A 171 -17.71 8.99 8.12
CA TRP A 171 -17.13 8.16 9.17
C TRP A 171 -15.63 8.43 9.33
N ALA A 172 -14.90 8.62 8.25
CA ALA A 172 -13.48 8.99 8.28
C ALA A 172 -13.26 10.30 9.03
N LYS A 173 -14.03 11.36 8.74
CA LYS A 173 -13.94 12.65 9.45
C LYS A 173 -14.25 12.54 10.94
N LEU A 174 -15.23 11.71 11.30
CA LEU A 174 -15.59 11.49 12.69
C LEU A 174 -14.52 10.70 13.46
N LEU A 175 -13.97 9.67 12.86
CA LEU A 175 -13.11 8.70 13.54
C LEU A 175 -11.61 9.01 13.41
N ALA A 176 -11.14 9.63 12.31
CA ALA A 176 -9.72 9.91 12.11
C ALA A 176 -9.06 10.68 13.27
N PRO A 177 -9.69 11.72 13.86
CA PRO A 177 -9.10 12.44 14.99
C PRO A 177 -8.88 11.58 16.25
N ILE A 178 -9.62 10.48 16.37
CA ILE A 178 -9.52 9.53 17.48
C ILE A 178 -8.54 8.43 17.13
N VAL A 179 -8.75 7.78 15.98
CA VAL A 179 -7.98 6.60 15.51
C VAL A 179 -6.50 6.94 15.35
N THR A 180 -6.16 8.14 14.84
CA THR A 180 -4.77 8.57 14.67
C THR A 180 -4.02 8.81 15.99
N LYS A 181 -4.71 8.82 17.12
CA LYS A 181 -4.10 8.92 18.45
C LYS A 181 -3.91 7.56 19.14
N LEU A 182 -4.55 6.50 18.61
CA LEU A 182 -4.44 5.15 19.15
C LEU A 182 -3.05 4.56 18.86
N PRO A 183 -2.62 3.56 19.67
CA PRO A 183 -1.41 2.80 19.36
C PRO A 183 -1.50 2.13 17.98
N VAL A 184 -0.43 2.22 17.20
CA VAL A 184 -0.35 1.60 15.86
C VAL A 184 -0.61 0.10 15.92
N SER A 185 -0.18 -0.56 17.00
CA SER A 185 -0.41 -2.00 17.22
C SER A 185 -1.87 -2.41 17.29
N TRP A 186 -2.78 -1.49 17.59
CA TRP A 186 -4.23 -1.76 17.59
C TRP A 186 -4.82 -1.72 16.17
N LEU A 187 -4.21 -0.96 15.29
CA LEU A 187 -4.72 -0.69 13.94
C LEU A 187 -4.10 -1.61 12.90
N TYR A 188 -2.81 -1.90 13.04
CA TYR A 188 -2.05 -2.69 12.07
C TYR A 188 -1.42 -3.92 12.72
N PRO A 189 -1.53 -5.09 12.09
CA PRO A 189 -0.77 -6.25 12.54
C PRO A 189 0.73 -5.99 12.37
N MET A 190 1.53 -6.25 13.40
CA MET A 190 2.96 -6.01 13.39
C MET A 190 3.76 -7.31 13.51
N GLY A 191 5.00 -7.32 13.01
CA GLY A 191 5.88 -8.46 13.10
C GLY A 191 5.24 -9.75 12.59
N LYS A 192 5.33 -10.83 13.37
CA LYS A 192 4.76 -12.16 13.05
C LYS A 192 3.23 -12.19 13.03
N GLU A 193 2.56 -11.24 13.67
CA GLU A 193 1.09 -11.14 13.62
C GLU A 193 0.57 -10.89 12.19
N GLN A 194 1.39 -10.31 11.29
CA GLN A 194 1.06 -10.14 9.88
C GLN A 194 0.84 -11.47 9.15
N GLN A 195 1.32 -12.58 9.68
CA GLN A 195 1.17 -13.91 9.09
C GLN A 195 -0.07 -14.66 9.60
N LYS A 196 -0.65 -14.22 10.72
CA LYS A 196 -1.84 -14.88 11.29
C LYS A 196 -3.08 -14.59 10.47
N ARG A 197 -3.82 -15.66 10.16
CA ARG A 197 -5.15 -15.58 9.56
C ARG A 197 -6.20 -15.70 10.66
N THR A 198 -7.17 -14.81 10.61
CA THR A 198 -8.33 -14.82 11.51
C THR A 198 -9.56 -14.54 10.64
N PRO A 199 -10.07 -15.55 9.88
CA PRO A 199 -11.20 -15.36 9.01
C PRO A 199 -12.37 -14.75 9.77
N LYS A 200 -12.82 -13.59 9.30
CA LYS A 200 -13.92 -12.85 9.92
C LYS A 200 -14.70 -12.09 8.86
N PHE A 201 -15.99 -11.96 9.08
CA PHE A 201 -16.88 -11.30 8.12
C PHE A 201 -16.81 -11.90 6.71
N SER A 202 -16.62 -13.22 6.63
CA SER A 202 -16.41 -13.98 5.38
C SER A 202 -17.50 -13.75 4.35
N LYS A 203 -18.75 -13.47 4.79
CA LYS A 203 -19.86 -13.17 3.88
C LYS A 203 -19.55 -12.04 2.91
N TYR A 204 -18.86 -10.98 3.36
CA TYR A 204 -18.53 -9.83 2.49
C TYR A 204 -17.47 -10.19 1.44
N PHE A 205 -16.56 -11.10 1.73
CA PHE A 205 -15.64 -11.64 0.73
C PHE A 205 -16.37 -12.49 -0.30
N LEU A 206 -17.32 -13.31 0.12
CA LEU A 206 -18.05 -14.23 -0.74
C LEU A 206 -19.07 -13.53 -1.62
N GLU A 207 -19.74 -12.49 -1.12
CA GLU A 207 -20.79 -11.72 -1.82
C GLU A 207 -20.22 -10.75 -2.87
N ASN A 208 -18.93 -10.44 -2.84
CA ASN A 208 -18.29 -9.52 -3.77
C ASN A 208 -17.48 -10.26 -4.83
N ASP A 209 -17.43 -9.72 -6.05
CA ASP A 209 -16.69 -10.30 -7.20
C ASP A 209 -15.21 -9.95 -7.14
N VAL A 210 -14.93 -8.75 -6.68
CA VAL A 210 -13.58 -8.18 -6.55
C VAL A 210 -13.32 -7.85 -5.10
N ILE A 211 -12.14 -8.23 -4.60
CA ILE A 211 -11.64 -7.86 -3.28
C ILE A 211 -10.45 -6.93 -3.49
N ALA A 212 -10.57 -5.70 -3.01
CA ALA A 212 -9.55 -4.68 -3.20
C ALA A 212 -9.04 -4.13 -1.85
N GLY A 213 -7.80 -3.66 -1.82
CA GLY A 213 -7.23 -2.98 -0.67
C GLY A 213 -5.87 -3.53 -0.22
N ASP A 214 -5.50 -3.27 1.03
CA ASP A 214 -4.24 -3.71 1.58
C ASP A 214 -4.19 -5.23 1.79
N PHE A 215 -3.12 -5.86 1.31
CA PHE A 215 -3.00 -7.31 1.35
C PHE A 215 -2.95 -7.88 2.78
N HIS A 216 -2.41 -7.14 3.74
CA HIS A 216 -2.37 -7.62 5.13
C HIS A 216 -3.77 -7.77 5.71
N PHE A 217 -4.69 -6.84 5.39
CA PHE A 217 -6.10 -6.95 5.78
C PHE A 217 -6.79 -8.09 5.02
N ILE A 218 -6.61 -8.17 3.69
CA ILE A 218 -7.17 -9.26 2.88
C ILE A 218 -6.73 -10.60 3.45
N ARG A 219 -5.41 -10.82 3.60
CA ARG A 219 -4.82 -12.06 4.11
C ARG A 219 -5.33 -12.43 5.50
N LYS A 220 -5.41 -11.44 6.39
CA LYS A 220 -5.83 -11.66 7.79
C LYS A 220 -7.27 -12.16 7.89
N PHE A 221 -8.18 -11.59 7.08
CA PHE A 221 -9.62 -11.79 7.25
C PHE A 221 -10.28 -12.67 6.19
N MET A 222 -9.60 -12.97 5.08
CA MET A 222 -10.15 -13.76 4.00
C MET A 222 -10.57 -15.17 4.45
N PRO A 223 -11.68 -15.73 3.93
CA PRO A 223 -12.06 -17.13 4.10
C PRO A 223 -11.06 -18.07 3.43
N GLU A 224 -11.25 -19.37 3.61
CA GLU A 224 -10.41 -20.40 2.98
C GLU A 224 -10.55 -20.41 1.46
N SER A 225 -11.77 -20.17 0.96
CA SER A 225 -12.06 -20.17 -0.47
C SER A 225 -12.44 -18.77 -0.96
N LEU A 226 -11.81 -18.37 -2.07
CA LEU A 226 -12.09 -17.18 -2.86
C LEU A 226 -12.26 -17.56 -4.33
N LEU A 227 -12.94 -18.69 -4.59
CA LEU A 227 -13.12 -19.26 -5.92
C LEU A 227 -13.66 -18.24 -6.93
N GLY A 228 -12.93 -18.06 -8.02
CA GLY A 228 -13.30 -17.17 -9.12
C GLY A 228 -13.19 -15.69 -8.83
N LYS A 229 -12.73 -15.28 -7.63
CA LYS A 229 -12.61 -13.86 -7.25
C LYS A 229 -11.41 -13.19 -7.91
N ILE A 230 -11.51 -11.87 -8.06
CA ILE A 230 -10.41 -11.00 -8.48
C ILE A 230 -9.86 -10.31 -7.23
N ILE A 231 -8.54 -10.29 -7.08
CA ILE A 231 -7.86 -9.56 -5.99
C ILE A 231 -7.10 -8.37 -6.59
N ILE A 232 -7.34 -7.17 -6.06
CA ILE A 232 -6.59 -5.96 -6.40
C ILE A 232 -5.91 -5.46 -5.12
N THR A 233 -4.58 -5.54 -5.08
CA THR A 233 -3.85 -5.24 -3.84
C THR A 233 -2.49 -4.56 -4.11
N ASN A 234 -1.76 -4.22 -3.06
CA ASN A 234 -0.46 -3.55 -3.16
C ASN A 234 0.67 -4.54 -3.48
N THR A 235 1.06 -5.33 -2.50
CA THR A 235 2.28 -6.15 -2.58
C THR A 235 2.01 -7.54 -2.07
N VAL A 236 2.44 -8.55 -2.82
CA VAL A 236 2.35 -9.96 -2.45
C VAL A 236 3.72 -10.61 -2.55
N THR A 237 3.95 -11.67 -1.76
CA THR A 237 5.10 -12.55 -1.86
C THR A 237 4.75 -13.77 -2.71
N GLU A 238 5.76 -14.53 -3.14
CA GLU A 238 5.53 -15.79 -3.86
C GLU A 238 4.67 -16.80 -3.03
N SER A 239 4.88 -16.83 -1.70
CA SER A 239 4.04 -17.65 -0.81
C SER A 239 2.59 -17.15 -0.75
N ASP A 240 2.37 -15.84 -0.85
CA ASP A 240 1.03 -15.27 -0.91
C ASP A 240 0.33 -15.61 -2.23
N CYS A 241 1.05 -15.57 -3.36
CA CYS A 241 0.52 -16.00 -4.66
C CYS A 241 0.10 -17.49 -4.62
N LYS A 242 0.94 -18.38 -4.06
CA LYS A 242 0.61 -19.79 -3.88
C LYS A 242 -0.65 -19.98 -3.02
N MET A 243 -0.77 -19.24 -1.92
CA MET A 243 -1.93 -19.26 -1.04
C MET A 243 -3.21 -18.79 -1.76
N LEU A 244 -3.14 -17.69 -2.51
CA LEU A 244 -4.28 -17.16 -3.27
C LEU A 244 -4.70 -18.14 -4.37
N LYS A 245 -3.74 -18.77 -5.05
CA LYS A 245 -4.00 -19.82 -6.03
C LYS A 245 -4.74 -21.01 -5.40
N GLN A 246 -4.29 -21.49 -4.24
CA GLN A 246 -4.96 -22.56 -3.50
C GLN A 246 -6.35 -22.17 -3.02
N ALA A 247 -6.57 -20.89 -2.69
CA ALA A 247 -7.89 -20.37 -2.35
C ALA A 247 -8.84 -20.24 -3.55
N GLY A 248 -8.36 -20.48 -4.77
CA GLY A 248 -9.18 -20.44 -5.98
C GLY A 248 -9.33 -19.03 -6.59
N VAL A 249 -8.48 -18.08 -6.22
CA VAL A 249 -8.49 -16.74 -6.83
C VAL A 249 -8.22 -16.84 -8.32
N LYS A 250 -9.09 -16.24 -9.13
CA LYS A 250 -8.95 -16.24 -10.59
C LYS A 250 -7.85 -15.29 -11.07
N LEU A 251 -7.90 -14.04 -10.67
CA LEU A 251 -7.01 -12.99 -11.14
C LEU A 251 -6.44 -12.21 -9.96
N LEU A 252 -5.12 -12.12 -9.90
CA LEU A 252 -4.39 -11.27 -8.96
C LEU A 252 -3.83 -10.05 -9.70
N ILE A 253 -4.11 -8.87 -9.17
CA ILE A 253 -3.63 -7.59 -9.69
C ILE A 253 -2.88 -6.89 -8.57
N THR A 254 -1.63 -6.46 -8.83
CA THR A 254 -0.85 -5.69 -7.88
C THR A 254 -0.64 -4.27 -8.37
N THR A 255 -0.86 -3.29 -7.48
CA THR A 255 -0.74 -1.86 -7.79
C THR A 255 0.71 -1.45 -8.05
N THR A 256 1.67 -2.18 -7.47
CA THR A 256 3.10 -1.95 -7.66
C THR A 256 3.68 -2.98 -8.64
N PRO A 257 4.66 -2.58 -9.45
CA PRO A 257 5.30 -3.50 -10.39
C PRO A 257 6.10 -4.58 -9.69
N CYS A 258 6.29 -5.68 -10.39
CA CYS A 258 7.29 -6.68 -10.05
C CYS A 258 8.62 -6.29 -10.71
N LEU A 259 9.54 -5.71 -9.96
CA LEU A 259 10.86 -5.32 -10.45
C LEU A 259 11.87 -6.40 -10.05
N ASN A 260 12.53 -7.00 -11.03
CA ASN A 260 13.52 -8.09 -10.83
C ASN A 260 12.98 -9.27 -10.01
N GLY A 261 11.72 -9.68 -10.27
CA GLY A 261 11.06 -10.77 -9.57
C GLY A 261 10.56 -10.43 -8.17
N ARG A 262 10.55 -9.15 -7.79
CA ARG A 262 10.06 -8.65 -6.51
C ARG A 262 9.05 -7.53 -6.68
N SER A 263 7.97 -7.63 -5.94
CA SER A 263 7.03 -6.54 -5.76
C SER A 263 7.48 -5.68 -4.56
N PHE A 264 7.56 -4.37 -4.74
CA PHE A 264 7.91 -3.42 -3.69
C PHE A 264 6.66 -2.79 -3.08
N GLY A 265 6.70 -2.49 -1.79
CA GLY A 265 5.63 -1.73 -1.14
C GLY A 265 5.50 -0.32 -1.70
N THR A 266 4.31 0.28 -1.60
CA THR A 266 4.04 1.63 -2.12
C THR A 266 4.98 2.68 -1.48
N ASN A 267 5.32 2.51 -0.21
CA ASN A 267 6.29 3.35 0.49
C ASN A 267 7.69 3.30 -0.14
N VAL A 268 8.13 2.13 -0.62
CA VAL A 268 9.41 1.96 -1.32
C VAL A 268 9.35 2.61 -2.69
N MET A 269 8.25 2.39 -3.42
CA MET A 269 8.05 2.99 -4.74
C MET A 269 8.00 4.51 -4.66
N GLU A 270 7.31 5.06 -3.68
CA GLU A 270 7.28 6.51 -3.44
C GLU A 270 8.68 7.04 -3.14
N ALA A 271 9.42 6.39 -2.25
CA ALA A 271 10.78 6.77 -1.90
C ALA A 271 11.75 6.69 -3.11
N LEU A 272 11.59 5.68 -3.98
CA LEU A 272 12.35 5.58 -5.23
C LEU A 272 12.09 6.77 -6.15
N LEU A 273 10.83 7.14 -6.38
CA LEU A 273 10.47 8.26 -7.25
C LEU A 273 10.97 9.59 -6.69
N VAL A 274 10.82 9.80 -5.38
CA VAL A 274 11.34 11.00 -4.69
C VAL A 274 12.87 11.07 -4.79
N ALA A 275 13.56 9.96 -4.57
CA ALA A 275 15.02 9.89 -4.69
C ALA A 275 15.48 10.17 -6.13
N VAL A 276 14.83 9.60 -7.14
CA VAL A 276 15.16 9.83 -8.56
C VAL A 276 14.97 11.30 -8.94
N LYS A 277 13.87 11.91 -8.51
CA LYS A 277 13.60 13.35 -8.71
C LYS A 277 14.59 14.24 -7.93
N GLY A 278 15.20 13.73 -6.85
CA GLY A 278 16.03 14.51 -5.94
C GLY A 278 15.25 15.46 -5.05
N ALA A 279 13.97 15.18 -4.81
CA ALA A 279 13.08 15.98 -3.99
C ALA A 279 13.34 15.75 -2.48
N LYS A 280 12.99 16.74 -1.66
CA LYS A 280 13.17 16.70 -0.18
C LYS A 280 11.87 16.37 0.57
N SER A 281 10.79 16.12 -0.14
CA SER A 281 9.47 15.76 0.41
C SER A 281 8.68 14.95 -0.62
N SER A 282 7.50 14.49 -0.23
CA SER A 282 6.53 13.88 -1.14
C SER A 282 6.23 14.81 -2.33
N LEU A 283 6.02 14.23 -3.50
CA LEU A 283 5.73 14.93 -4.75
C LEU A 283 4.24 15.23 -4.87
N THR A 284 3.88 16.07 -5.82
CA THR A 284 2.49 16.29 -6.22
C THR A 284 1.97 15.10 -7.03
N ALA A 285 0.64 14.94 -7.11
CA ALA A 285 0.02 13.89 -7.91
C ALA A 285 0.45 13.94 -9.39
N ALA A 286 0.57 15.14 -9.96
CA ALA A 286 1.02 15.34 -11.34
C ALA A 286 2.47 14.87 -11.56
N GLU A 287 3.37 15.19 -10.62
CA GLU A 287 4.76 14.75 -10.68
C GLU A 287 4.90 13.23 -10.54
N TYR A 288 4.09 12.60 -9.68
CA TYR A 288 4.06 11.12 -9.60
C TYR A 288 3.60 10.51 -10.92
N ILE A 289 2.53 11.02 -11.53
CA ILE A 289 2.03 10.53 -12.82
C ILE A 289 3.11 10.67 -13.90
N GLU A 290 3.75 11.85 -14.01
CA GLU A 290 4.85 12.08 -14.95
C GLU A 290 5.98 11.03 -14.80
N LEU A 291 6.40 10.76 -13.56
CA LEU A 291 7.48 9.80 -13.31
C LEU A 291 7.05 8.35 -13.56
N LEU A 292 5.81 7.98 -13.21
CA LEU A 292 5.26 6.65 -13.51
C LEU A 292 5.23 6.40 -15.03
N GLU A 293 4.85 7.40 -15.82
CA GLU A 293 4.85 7.32 -17.28
C GLU A 293 6.27 7.30 -17.86
N ARG A 294 7.12 8.20 -17.40
CA ARG A 294 8.51 8.33 -17.87
C ARG A 294 9.32 7.07 -17.68
N TYR A 295 9.09 6.36 -16.58
CA TYR A 295 9.83 5.14 -16.24
C TYR A 295 9.05 3.87 -16.56
N GLU A 296 7.92 3.99 -17.25
CA GLU A 296 7.07 2.86 -17.65
C GLU A 296 6.73 1.95 -16.45
N ILE A 297 6.49 2.58 -15.28
CA ILE A 297 6.15 1.86 -14.06
C ILE A 297 4.69 1.42 -14.14
N GLU A 298 4.49 0.14 -14.35
CA GLU A 298 3.17 -0.44 -14.51
C GLU A 298 2.85 -1.42 -13.38
N SER A 299 1.55 -1.55 -13.12
CA SER A 299 1.00 -2.62 -12.30
C SER A 299 1.22 -3.97 -12.94
N SER A 300 1.22 -5.04 -12.16
CA SER A 300 1.24 -6.39 -12.70
C SER A 300 -0.07 -7.13 -12.44
N PHE A 301 -0.38 -8.06 -13.31
CA PHE A 301 -1.52 -8.96 -13.12
C PHE A 301 -1.15 -10.39 -13.54
N GLU A 302 -1.74 -11.36 -12.85
CA GLU A 302 -1.49 -12.77 -13.06
C GLU A 302 -2.79 -13.56 -12.91
N TYR A 303 -3.13 -14.36 -13.91
CA TYR A 303 -4.21 -15.34 -13.81
C TYR A 303 -3.69 -16.55 -13.02
N LEU A 304 -4.25 -16.75 -11.83
CA LEU A 304 -3.83 -17.82 -10.93
C LEU A 304 -4.59 -19.12 -11.18
N ASN A 305 -5.84 -19.01 -11.61
CA ASN A 305 -6.73 -20.12 -11.97
C ASN A 305 -7.62 -19.68 -13.15
N ASP A 306 -8.18 -20.68 -13.86
CA ASP A 306 -9.08 -20.50 -15.01
C ASP A 306 -10.46 -19.94 -14.63
#